data_0bb92a331f385b88984da052b68984a5
#
_entry.id   0bb92a331f385b88984da052b68984a5
#
_cell.length_a   1.000
_cell.length_b   1.000
_cell.length_c   1.000
_cell.angle_alpha   90.00
_cell.angle_beta   90.00
_cell.angle_gamma   90.00
#
_symmetry.space_group_name_H-M   'P 1'
#
loop_
_entity.id
_entity.type
_entity.pdbx_description
1 polymer ?
#
loop_
_entity_poly.entity_id
_entity_poly.type
_entity_poly.pdbx_seq_one_letter_code
_entity_poly.pdbx_strand_id
1 'polypeptide(L)'
;IRRQRQMCIRDSIESGSSSIELLLTMAGILCLWSGIMKIAEESGFTALISKIFAPLLRPLFPKLDKNSEAFKSITMNISANLLGLGNAATPFGLKAMGELNRLNNCSDTASNEMVIFVVLNTASLQLLPTTLATLRQSYGSNAPFEVITAIWISSATALTVALTVACTLNLKKAR
;
A
#
# COMPACT_ATOMS: atom_id res chain seq x y z
N ILE A 1 -12.13 -12.42 43.94
CA ILE A 1 -12.97 -12.56 42.75
C ILE A 1 -13.74 -11.25 42.42
N ARG A 2 -14.41 -10.59 43.37
CA ARG A 2 -15.12 -9.31 43.14
C ARG A 2 -14.19 -8.16 42.70
N ARG A 3 -13.03 -7.99 43.34
CA ARG A 3 -12.04 -6.94 42.99
C ARG A 3 -11.43 -7.20 41.61
N GLN A 4 -11.14 -8.44 41.25
CA GLN A 4 -10.64 -8.80 39.92
C GLN A 4 -11.65 -8.48 38.83
N ARG A 5 -12.94 -8.81 39.02
CA ARG A 5 -13.99 -8.47 38.02
C ARG A 5 -14.14 -6.96 37.84
N GLN A 6 -14.09 -6.18 38.93
CA GLN A 6 -14.16 -4.71 38.83
C GLN A 6 -12.95 -4.11 38.13
N MET A 7 -11.74 -4.64 38.33
CA MET A 7 -10.56 -4.27 37.60
C MET A 7 -10.71 -4.59 36.10
N CYS A 8 -11.09 -5.81 35.73
CA CYS A 8 -11.28 -6.19 34.32
C CYS A 8 -12.33 -5.35 33.59
N ILE A 9 -13.43 -5.00 34.24
CA ILE A 9 -14.47 -4.15 33.66
C ILE A 9 -13.93 -2.73 33.44
N ARG A 10 -13.23 -2.19 34.43
CA ARG A 10 -12.64 -0.85 34.34
C ARG A 10 -11.58 -0.78 33.25
N ASP A 11 -10.67 -1.76 33.19
CA ASP A 11 -9.65 -1.86 32.16
C ASP A 11 -10.26 -1.99 30.74
N SER A 12 -11.37 -2.73 30.63
CA SER A 12 -12.09 -2.86 29.35
C SER A 12 -12.73 -1.54 28.91
N ILE A 13 -13.30 -0.78 29.83
CA ILE A 13 -13.89 0.54 29.55
C ILE A 13 -12.79 1.56 29.19
N GLU A 14 -11.70 1.59 29.94
CA GLU A 14 -10.53 2.46 29.66
C GLU A 14 -9.89 2.12 28.31
N SER A 15 -9.74 0.84 27.99
CA SER A 15 -9.25 0.38 26.69
C SER A 15 -10.19 0.76 25.55
N GLY A 16 -11.51 0.68 25.74
CA GLY A 16 -12.51 1.14 24.80
C GLY A 16 -12.43 2.65 24.53
N SER A 17 -12.33 3.44 25.60
CA SER A 17 -12.17 4.90 25.50
C SER A 17 -10.89 5.29 24.76
N SER A 18 -9.76 4.69 25.13
CA SER A 18 -8.47 4.92 24.47
C SER A 18 -8.48 4.52 22.99
N SER A 19 -9.20 3.46 22.65
CA SER A 19 -9.36 3.03 21.25
C SER A 19 -10.16 4.03 20.42
N ILE A 20 -11.22 4.62 20.99
CA ILE A 20 -12.01 5.66 20.32
C ILE A 20 -11.19 6.94 20.12
N GLU A 21 -10.43 7.35 21.13
CA GLU A 21 -9.56 8.53 21.05
C GLU A 21 -8.48 8.34 19.97
N LEU A 22 -7.86 7.16 19.92
CA LEU A 22 -6.90 6.79 18.88
C LEU A 22 -7.55 6.81 17.48
N LEU A 23 -8.75 6.27 17.34
CA LEU A 23 -9.51 6.28 16.08
C LEU A 23 -9.79 7.71 15.60
N LEU A 24 -10.24 8.60 16.49
CA LEU A 24 -10.51 10.00 16.14
C LEU A 24 -9.24 10.73 15.71
N THR A 25 -8.14 10.53 16.45
CA THR A 25 -6.84 11.12 16.12
C THR A 25 -6.35 10.61 14.76
N MET A 26 -6.40 9.30 14.52
CA MET A 26 -6.01 8.70 13.26
C MET A 26 -6.91 9.16 12.10
N ALA A 27 -8.22 9.24 12.31
CA ALA A 27 -9.17 9.72 11.31
C ALA A 27 -8.86 11.16 10.87
N GLY A 28 -8.58 12.06 11.82
CA GLY A 28 -8.22 13.45 11.54
C GLY A 28 -6.97 13.55 10.64
N ILE A 29 -5.93 12.79 10.97
CA ILE A 29 -4.68 12.79 10.20
C ILE A 29 -4.87 12.15 8.83
N LEU A 30 -5.60 11.03 8.75
CA LEU A 30 -5.92 10.39 7.46
C LEU A 30 -6.75 11.32 6.56
N CYS A 31 -7.70 12.07 7.13
CA CYS A 31 -8.47 13.09 6.39
C CYS A 31 -7.58 14.20 5.86
N LEU A 32 -6.68 14.72 6.68
CA LEU A 32 -5.72 15.76 6.27
C LEU A 32 -4.83 15.26 5.12
N TRP A 33 -4.22 14.09 5.27
CA TRP A 33 -3.39 13.47 4.24
C TRP A 33 -4.18 13.19 2.97
N SER A 34 -5.39 12.66 3.09
CA SER A 34 -6.27 12.39 1.93
C SER A 34 -6.58 13.68 1.16
N GLY A 35 -6.82 14.80 1.87
CA GLY A 35 -7.02 16.11 1.26
C GLY A 35 -5.79 16.61 0.52
N ILE A 36 -4.61 16.59 1.14
CA ILE A 36 -3.32 16.98 0.52
C ILE A 36 -3.08 16.14 -0.74
N MET A 37 -3.37 14.85 -0.67
CA MET A 37 -3.14 13.97 -1.80
C MET A 37 -4.14 14.13 -2.93
N LYS A 38 -5.37 14.49 -2.62
CA LYS A 38 -6.34 14.84 -3.64
C LYS A 38 -5.87 16.06 -4.43
N ILE A 39 -5.31 17.06 -3.75
CA ILE A 39 -4.67 18.22 -4.39
C ILE A 39 -3.48 17.80 -5.26
N ALA A 40 -2.61 16.91 -4.76
CA ALA A 40 -1.47 16.39 -5.51
C ALA A 40 -1.90 15.57 -6.74
N GLU A 41 -3.00 14.82 -6.66
CA GLU A 41 -3.59 14.10 -7.78
C GLU A 41 -4.11 15.07 -8.85
N GLU A 42 -4.91 16.06 -8.45
CA GLU A 42 -5.49 17.05 -9.35
C GLU A 42 -4.44 17.98 -9.97
N SER A 43 -3.34 18.27 -9.27
CA SER A 43 -2.20 19.01 -9.79
C SER A 43 -1.36 18.25 -10.81
N GLY A 44 -1.63 16.97 -11.04
CA GLY A 44 -0.86 16.10 -11.93
C GLY A 44 0.46 15.57 -11.33
N PHE A 45 0.73 15.82 -10.05
CA PHE A 45 1.95 15.38 -9.37
C PHE A 45 2.07 13.85 -9.36
N THR A 46 0.96 13.14 -9.11
CA THR A 46 0.91 11.68 -9.16
C THR A 46 1.20 11.14 -10.57
N ALA A 47 0.74 11.85 -11.62
CA ALA A 47 1.04 11.50 -13.00
C ALA A 47 2.52 11.71 -13.35
N LEU A 48 3.16 12.74 -12.78
CA LEU A 48 4.60 12.98 -12.93
C LEU A 48 5.41 11.86 -12.29
N ILE A 49 5.09 11.50 -11.05
CA ILE A 49 5.71 10.38 -10.33
C ILE A 49 5.51 9.07 -11.08
N SER A 50 4.31 8.83 -11.58
CA SER A 50 3.99 7.67 -12.40
C SER A 50 4.90 7.56 -13.63
N LYS A 51 5.20 8.67 -14.32
CA LYS A 51 6.15 8.67 -15.46
C LYS A 51 7.57 8.31 -15.05
N ILE A 52 8.00 8.70 -13.85
CA ILE A 52 9.34 8.38 -13.31
C ILE A 52 9.44 6.89 -12.98
N PHE A 53 8.39 6.30 -12.39
CA PHE A 53 8.38 4.88 -12.01
C PHE A 53 8.00 3.93 -13.15
N ALA A 54 7.34 4.40 -14.21
CA ALA A 54 6.95 3.59 -15.35
C ALA A 54 8.11 2.75 -15.96
N PRO A 55 9.32 3.30 -16.18
CA PRO A 55 10.44 2.51 -16.72
C PRO A 55 10.92 1.43 -15.76
N LEU A 56 10.82 1.65 -14.45
CA LEU A 56 11.19 0.66 -13.43
C LEU A 56 10.20 -0.49 -13.36
N LEU A 57 8.91 -0.22 -13.59
CA LEU A 57 7.84 -1.22 -13.54
C LEU A 57 7.73 -2.04 -14.84
N ARG A 58 8.24 -1.51 -15.94
CA ARG A 58 8.14 -2.15 -17.25
C ARG A 58 8.70 -3.58 -17.30
N PRO A 59 9.88 -3.90 -16.75
CA PRO A 59 10.41 -5.26 -16.79
C PRO A 59 9.55 -6.28 -16.03
N LEU A 60 8.71 -5.81 -15.07
CA LEU A 60 7.80 -6.67 -14.33
C LEU A 60 6.52 -6.99 -15.12
N PHE A 61 6.16 -6.13 -16.09
CA PHE A 61 4.94 -6.26 -16.91
C PHE A 61 5.27 -6.27 -18.41
N PRO A 62 6.07 -7.22 -18.92
CA PRO A 62 6.56 -7.21 -20.29
C PRO A 62 5.45 -7.36 -21.36
N LYS A 63 4.33 -8.01 -21.01
CA LYS A 63 3.20 -8.24 -21.92
C LYS A 63 2.22 -7.07 -22.00
N LEU A 64 2.33 -6.10 -21.10
CA LEU A 64 1.45 -4.93 -21.10
C LEU A 64 2.01 -3.83 -21.99
N ASP A 65 1.15 -3.26 -22.83
CA ASP A 65 1.49 -2.05 -23.56
C ASP A 65 1.60 -0.86 -22.57
N LYS A 66 2.62 -0.03 -22.77
CA LYS A 66 2.88 1.18 -21.96
C LYS A 66 1.69 2.16 -21.97
N ASN A 67 0.95 2.21 -23.06
CA ASN A 67 -0.18 3.12 -23.22
C ASN A 67 -1.50 2.49 -22.76
N SER A 68 -1.50 1.20 -22.35
CA SER A 68 -2.71 0.53 -21.87
C SER A 68 -3.23 1.15 -20.57
N GLU A 69 -4.54 1.18 -20.41
CA GLU A 69 -5.18 1.64 -19.18
C GLU A 69 -4.77 0.77 -17.97
N ALA A 70 -4.53 -0.53 -18.19
CA ALA A 70 -4.01 -1.43 -17.17
C ALA A 70 -2.65 -0.96 -16.64
N PHE A 71 -1.67 -0.70 -17.55
CA PHE A 71 -0.33 -0.26 -17.14
C PHE A 71 -0.34 1.11 -16.46
N LYS A 72 -1.14 2.06 -16.96
CA LYS A 72 -1.33 3.37 -16.33
C LYS A 72 -1.89 3.24 -14.91
N SER A 73 -2.94 2.45 -14.73
CA SER A 73 -3.58 2.25 -13.42
C SER A 73 -2.66 1.53 -12.43
N ILE A 74 -1.88 0.53 -12.88
CA ILE A 74 -0.83 -0.13 -12.09
C ILE A 74 0.21 0.88 -11.63
N THR A 75 0.73 1.70 -12.54
CA THR A 75 1.76 2.68 -12.23
C THR A 75 1.25 3.73 -11.24
N MET A 76 0.02 4.21 -11.42
CA MET A 76 -0.62 5.14 -10.48
C MET A 76 -0.81 4.52 -9.09
N ASN A 77 -1.30 3.27 -9.02
CA ASN A 77 -1.47 2.55 -7.76
C ASN A 77 -0.15 2.39 -7.02
N ILE A 78 0.90 1.93 -7.69
CA ILE A 78 2.22 1.72 -7.08
C ILE A 78 2.83 3.06 -6.67
N SER A 79 2.71 4.10 -7.49
CA SER A 79 3.19 5.45 -7.15
C SER A 79 2.50 6.01 -5.91
N ALA A 80 1.18 5.83 -5.79
CA ALA A 80 0.42 6.24 -4.62
C ALA A 80 0.85 5.45 -3.36
N ASN A 81 1.05 4.15 -3.46
CA ASN A 81 1.54 3.32 -2.36
C ASN A 81 2.97 3.72 -1.93
N LEU A 82 3.86 4.02 -2.87
CA LEU A 82 5.21 4.52 -2.57
C LEU A 82 5.19 5.82 -1.75
N LEU A 83 4.22 6.69 -2.03
CA LEU A 83 4.02 7.92 -1.28
C LEU A 83 3.33 7.71 0.08
N GLY A 84 3.02 6.47 0.43
CA GLY A 84 2.34 6.14 1.69
C GLY A 84 0.84 6.40 1.70
N LEU A 85 0.21 6.42 0.54
CA LEU A 85 -1.17 6.84 0.30
C LEU A 85 -2.11 5.67 0.04
N GLY A 86 -2.09 4.68 0.90
CA GLY A 86 -2.86 3.45 0.72
C GLY A 86 -4.33 3.68 0.33
N ASN A 87 -4.99 4.66 0.94
CA ASN A 87 -6.39 4.98 0.63
C ASN A 87 -6.58 5.54 -0.79
N ALA A 88 -5.67 6.40 -1.25
CA ALA A 88 -5.70 6.93 -2.61
C ALA A 88 -5.27 5.90 -3.65
N ALA A 89 -4.44 4.94 -3.27
CA ALA A 89 -4.01 3.85 -4.14
C ALA A 89 -5.13 2.85 -4.45
N THR A 90 -6.09 2.64 -3.53
CA THR A 90 -7.14 1.62 -3.66
C THR A 90 -7.97 1.73 -4.94
N PRO A 91 -8.54 2.88 -5.34
CA PRO A 91 -9.32 2.98 -6.57
C PRO A 91 -8.50 2.67 -7.82
N PHE A 92 -7.22 3.07 -7.86
CA PHE A 92 -6.32 2.72 -8.97
C PHE A 92 -6.00 1.22 -8.99
N GLY A 93 -5.86 0.60 -7.82
CA GLY A 93 -5.66 -0.85 -7.68
C GLY A 93 -6.86 -1.65 -8.20
N LEU A 94 -8.07 -1.26 -7.83
CA LEU A 94 -9.30 -1.88 -8.32
C LEU A 94 -9.45 -1.72 -9.83
N LYS A 95 -9.19 -0.53 -10.37
CA LYS A 95 -9.20 -0.27 -11.82
C LYS A 95 -8.15 -1.12 -12.54
N ALA A 96 -6.92 -1.16 -12.02
CA ALA A 96 -5.84 -1.98 -12.60
C ALA A 96 -6.21 -3.46 -12.64
N MET A 97 -6.74 -4.01 -11.55
CA MET A 97 -7.15 -5.41 -11.49
C MET A 97 -8.32 -5.70 -12.44
N GLY A 98 -9.29 -4.80 -12.54
CA GLY A 98 -10.40 -4.91 -13.50
C GLY A 98 -9.92 -4.96 -14.95
N GLU A 99 -8.98 -4.08 -15.33
CA GLU A 99 -8.40 -4.08 -16.68
C GLU A 99 -7.53 -5.32 -16.95
N LEU A 100 -6.75 -5.77 -15.96
CA LEU A 100 -5.99 -7.02 -16.05
C LEU A 100 -6.91 -8.24 -16.23
N ASN A 101 -8.03 -8.28 -15.49
CA ASN A 101 -9.01 -9.36 -15.64
C ASN A 101 -9.67 -9.36 -17.02
N ARG A 102 -9.96 -8.18 -17.57
CA ARG A 102 -10.48 -8.04 -18.93
C ARG A 102 -9.48 -8.55 -19.97
N LEU A 103 -8.19 -8.22 -19.82
CA LEU A 103 -7.12 -8.73 -20.68
C LEU A 103 -6.91 -10.25 -20.54
N ASN A 104 -7.26 -10.80 -19.39
CA ASN A 104 -7.23 -12.24 -19.12
C ASN A 104 -8.52 -12.96 -19.56
N ASN A 105 -9.36 -12.32 -20.38
CA ASN A 105 -10.67 -12.83 -20.83
C ASN A 105 -11.61 -13.27 -19.70
N CYS A 106 -11.54 -12.60 -18.54
CA CYS A 106 -12.30 -12.92 -17.33
C CYS A 106 -12.20 -14.41 -16.93
N SER A 107 -11.02 -15.01 -17.13
CA SER A 107 -10.75 -16.40 -16.75
C SER A 107 -10.78 -16.57 -15.24
N ASP A 108 -11.23 -17.74 -14.76
CA ASP A 108 -11.21 -18.11 -13.33
C ASP A 108 -9.79 -18.28 -12.78
N THR A 109 -8.78 -18.26 -13.65
CA THR A 109 -7.37 -18.38 -13.26
C THR A 109 -6.67 -17.03 -13.41
N ALA A 110 -5.99 -16.57 -12.37
CA ALA A 110 -5.22 -15.33 -12.41
C ALA A 110 -4.06 -15.40 -13.42
N SER A 111 -3.88 -14.33 -14.20
CA SER A 111 -2.72 -14.17 -15.07
C SER A 111 -1.45 -13.84 -14.26
N ASN A 112 -0.28 -14.01 -14.89
CA ASN A 112 0.99 -13.70 -14.25
C ASN A 112 1.07 -12.22 -13.86
N GLU A 113 0.53 -11.35 -14.69
CA GLU A 113 0.48 -9.90 -14.46
C GLU A 113 -0.37 -9.57 -13.21
N MET A 114 -1.50 -10.26 -13.04
CA MET A 114 -2.35 -10.13 -11.85
C MET A 114 -1.60 -10.57 -10.58
N VAL A 115 -0.91 -11.71 -10.64
CA VAL A 115 -0.11 -12.23 -9.52
C VAL A 115 1.00 -11.26 -9.14
N ILE A 116 1.79 -10.78 -10.11
CA ILE A 116 2.87 -9.81 -9.88
C ILE A 116 2.31 -8.51 -9.27
N PHE A 117 1.17 -8.03 -9.77
CA PHE A 117 0.54 -6.83 -9.25
C PHE A 117 0.10 -6.98 -7.79
N VAL A 118 -0.50 -8.11 -7.42
CA VAL A 118 -0.85 -8.41 -6.02
C VAL A 118 0.38 -8.50 -5.14
N VAL A 119 1.45 -9.18 -5.60
CA VAL A 119 2.72 -9.31 -4.87
C VAL A 119 3.33 -7.94 -4.60
N LEU A 120 3.36 -7.03 -5.60
CA LEU A 120 3.87 -5.68 -5.44
C LEU A 120 3.08 -4.87 -4.39
N ASN A 121 1.76 -4.98 -4.41
CA ASN A 121 0.91 -4.30 -3.41
C ASN A 121 1.10 -4.88 -2.00
N THR A 122 1.22 -6.20 -1.88
CA THR A 122 1.40 -6.89 -0.59
C THR A 122 2.77 -6.61 0.03
N ALA A 123 3.80 -6.39 -0.78
CA ALA A 123 5.14 -6.05 -0.30
C ALA A 123 5.23 -4.66 0.35
N SER A 124 4.16 -3.87 0.32
CA SER A 124 4.01 -2.58 1.03
C SER A 124 5.21 -1.66 0.87
N LEU A 125 5.59 -1.37 -0.38
CA LEU A 125 6.63 -0.39 -0.65
C LEU A 125 6.16 1.00 -0.25
N GLN A 126 6.71 1.54 0.83
CA GLN A 126 6.42 2.90 1.29
C GLN A 126 7.73 3.68 1.43
N LEU A 127 7.82 4.81 0.73
CA LEU A 127 8.92 5.77 0.93
C LEU A 127 8.69 6.60 2.19
N LEU A 128 7.42 6.96 2.43
CA LEU A 128 7.01 7.72 3.59
C LEU A 128 6.02 6.89 4.43
N PRO A 129 6.44 6.29 5.54
CA PRO A 129 5.57 5.53 6.43
C PRO A 129 4.73 6.46 7.31
N THR A 130 3.87 7.25 6.69
CA THR A 130 3.09 8.30 7.37
C THR A 130 2.22 7.74 8.49
N THR A 131 1.55 6.63 8.27
CA THR A 131 0.70 5.98 9.28
C THR A 131 1.50 5.54 10.51
N LEU A 132 2.68 4.93 10.30
CA LEU A 132 3.51 4.48 11.41
C LEU A 132 4.16 5.66 12.16
N ALA A 133 4.60 6.69 11.42
CA ALA A 133 5.15 7.90 12.02
C ALA A 133 4.11 8.62 12.89
N THR A 134 2.86 8.72 12.41
CA THR A 134 1.75 9.29 13.15
C THR A 134 1.44 8.49 14.41
N LEU A 135 1.38 7.17 14.30
CA LEU A 135 1.13 6.30 15.45
C LEU A 135 2.24 6.47 16.51
N ARG A 136 3.50 6.49 16.10
CA ARG A 136 4.62 6.75 17.01
C ARG A 136 4.53 8.11 17.68
N GLN A 137 4.12 9.13 16.94
CA GLN A 137 3.91 10.48 17.49
C GLN A 137 2.78 10.52 18.51
N SER A 138 1.66 9.84 18.26
CA SER A 138 0.53 9.76 19.21
C SER A 138 0.89 9.04 20.51
N TYR A 139 1.87 8.13 20.46
CA TYR A 139 2.45 7.47 21.65
C TYR A 139 3.65 8.20 22.25
N GLY A 140 3.87 9.49 21.91
CA GLY A 140 4.87 10.34 22.54
C GLY A 140 6.29 10.17 22.03
N SER A 141 6.51 9.62 20.87
CA SER A 141 7.85 9.53 20.26
C SER A 141 8.37 10.91 19.86
N ASN A 142 9.56 11.30 20.36
CA ASN A 142 10.23 12.54 19.97
C ASN A 142 10.85 12.49 18.55
N ALA A 143 11.03 11.29 17.99
CA ALA A 143 11.59 11.07 16.67
C ALA A 143 10.76 10.05 15.88
N PRO A 144 9.54 10.40 15.42
CA PRO A 144 8.62 9.45 14.78
C PRO A 144 9.14 8.87 13.48
N PHE A 145 10.00 9.58 12.75
CA PHE A 145 10.56 9.18 11.46
C PHE A 145 11.86 8.37 11.54
N GLU A 146 12.42 8.13 12.71
CA GLU A 146 13.67 7.37 12.89
C GLU A 146 13.61 5.94 12.32
N VAL A 147 12.40 5.37 12.23
CA VAL A 147 12.17 4.03 11.70
C VAL A 147 12.21 3.92 10.17
N ILE A 148 12.34 5.03 9.43
CA ILE A 148 12.29 5.06 7.97
C ILE A 148 13.33 4.12 7.36
N THR A 149 14.56 4.16 7.84
CA THR A 149 15.67 3.33 7.33
C THR A 149 15.39 1.84 7.51
N ALA A 150 14.86 1.45 8.67
CA ALA A 150 14.49 0.06 8.94
C ALA A 150 13.33 -0.40 8.03
N ILE A 151 12.34 0.46 7.78
CA ILE A 151 11.22 0.17 6.89
C ILE A 151 11.70 0.00 5.45
N TRP A 152 12.61 0.85 4.98
CA TRP A 152 13.15 0.73 3.62
C TRP A 152 13.91 -0.58 3.41
N ILE A 153 14.77 -0.97 4.36
CA ILE A 153 15.50 -2.24 4.31
C ILE A 153 14.52 -3.42 4.32
N SER A 154 13.54 -3.40 5.23
CA SER A 154 12.53 -4.45 5.34
C SER A 154 11.67 -4.56 4.07
N SER A 155 11.19 -3.43 3.53
CA SER A 155 10.39 -3.40 2.31
C SER A 155 11.18 -3.86 1.09
N ALA A 156 12.45 -3.45 0.96
CA ALA A 156 13.31 -3.88 -0.15
C ALA A 156 13.60 -5.39 -0.09
N THR A 157 13.88 -5.93 1.09
CA THR A 157 14.09 -7.38 1.27
C THR A 157 12.82 -8.17 1.00
N ALA A 158 11.68 -7.75 1.54
CA ALA A 158 10.38 -8.39 1.31
C ALA A 158 10.02 -8.40 -0.18
N LEU A 159 10.21 -7.28 -0.88
CA LEU A 159 9.96 -7.18 -2.31
C LEU A 159 10.86 -8.12 -3.13
N THR A 160 12.16 -8.13 -2.83
CA THR A 160 13.13 -8.96 -3.53
C THR A 160 12.77 -10.45 -3.39
N VAL A 161 12.47 -10.90 -2.17
CA VAL A 161 12.06 -12.28 -1.91
C VAL A 161 10.74 -12.60 -2.61
N ALA A 162 9.73 -11.74 -2.48
CA ALA A 162 8.41 -11.97 -3.07
C ALA A 162 8.47 -12.04 -4.61
N LEU A 163 9.22 -11.14 -5.25
CA LEU A 163 9.40 -11.16 -6.71
C LEU A 163 10.21 -12.37 -7.17
N THR A 164 11.27 -12.76 -6.47
CA THR A 164 12.04 -13.97 -6.84
C THR A 164 11.19 -15.22 -6.76
N VAL A 165 10.37 -15.37 -5.71
CA VAL A 165 9.43 -16.49 -5.57
C VAL A 165 8.36 -16.45 -6.68
N ALA A 166 7.75 -15.30 -6.92
CA ALA A 166 6.75 -15.14 -7.98
C ALA A 166 7.30 -15.48 -9.37
N CYS A 167 8.50 -14.99 -9.70
CA CYS A 167 9.16 -15.28 -10.97
C CYS A 167 9.54 -16.75 -11.11
N THR A 168 10.06 -17.38 -10.07
CA THR A 168 10.44 -18.82 -10.12
C THR A 168 9.23 -19.73 -10.28
N LEU A 169 8.11 -19.41 -9.62
CA LEU A 169 6.86 -20.16 -9.74
C LEU A 169 6.24 -19.98 -11.14
N ASN A 170 6.28 -18.77 -11.70
CA ASN A 170 5.78 -18.49 -13.05
C ASN A 170 6.60 -19.20 -14.13
N LEU A 171 7.92 -19.26 -13.99
CA LEU A 171 8.78 -20.00 -14.92
C LEU A 171 8.50 -21.51 -14.89
N LYS A 172 8.13 -22.09 -13.76
CA LYS A 172 7.71 -23.49 -13.65
C LYS A 172 6.36 -23.78 -14.32
N LYS A 173 5.44 -22.81 -14.36
CA LYS A 173 4.11 -22.97 -14.98
C LYS A 173 4.15 -22.77 -16.51
N ALA A 174 5.18 -22.10 -17.02
CA ALA A 174 5.39 -21.87 -18.47
C ALA A 174 6.14 -23.00 -19.17
N ARG A 175 6.62 -24.01 -18.44
CA ARG A 175 7.16 -25.28 -18.95
C ARG A 175 6.12 -26.40 -18.83
#